data_2c31d6ab1ec021ea3af41397b168339b
#
_entry.id   2c31d6ab1ec021ea3af41397b168339b
#
_cell.length_a   1.000
_cell.length_b   1.000
_cell.length_c   1.000
_cell.angle_alpha   90.00
_cell.angle_beta   90.00
_cell.angle_gamma   90.00
#
_symmetry.space_group_name_H-M   'P 1'
#
loop_
_entity.id
_entity.type
_entity.pdbx_description
1 polymer ?
#
loop_
_entity_poly.entity_id
_entity_poly.type
_entity_poly.pdbx_seq_one_letter_code
_entity_poly.pdbx_strand_id
1 'polypeptide(L)'
;MYLNRLSIMGFLGADGEKKSTASGQTYTVLSVATKTSWKDGQGEWQSNTEWHRVIVWGDQFAEYAAGLKKGAHVLVEGGLRSREYQKDGVKHRVFECKADSILKLDRSEREPEPDGEPVSKDVEVPR
;
A
#
# COMPACT_ATOMS: atom_id res chain seq x y z
N MET A 1 20.89 -18.37 7.30
CA MET A 1 19.48 -18.10 7.57
C MET A 1 19.15 -16.67 7.25
N TYR A 2 18.01 -16.43 6.60
CA TYR A 2 17.64 -15.08 6.16
C TYR A 2 16.20 -14.80 6.49
N LEU A 3 15.88 -13.52 6.72
CA LEU A 3 14.51 -13.11 6.96
C LEU A 3 14.23 -11.83 6.19
N ASN A 4 13.14 -11.81 5.44
CA ASN A 4 12.72 -10.63 4.70
C ASN A 4 11.20 -10.53 4.83
N ARG A 5 10.76 -9.66 5.71
CA ARG A 5 9.35 -9.51 5.98
C ARG A 5 9.00 -8.04 6.06
N LEU A 6 7.87 -7.70 5.53
CA LEU A 6 7.39 -6.33 5.50
C LEU A 6 5.89 -6.34 5.75
N SER A 7 5.43 -5.52 6.68
CA SER A 7 4.01 -5.36 6.95
C SER A 7 3.65 -3.90 6.76
N ILE A 8 2.64 -3.62 5.98
CA ILE A 8 2.20 -2.27 5.70
C ILE A 8 0.70 -2.20 5.93
N MET A 9 0.27 -1.28 6.77
CA MET A 9 -1.16 -1.06 6.98
C MET A 9 -1.45 0.38 6.60
N GLY A 10 -2.34 0.60 5.68
CA GLY A 10 -2.66 1.94 5.23
C GLY A 10 -3.82 1.95 4.28
N PHE A 11 -3.91 3.03 3.52
CA PHE A 11 -5.05 3.24 2.62
C PHE A 11 -4.58 3.31 1.18
N LEU A 12 -5.37 2.74 0.27
CA LEU A 12 -5.02 2.80 -1.14
C LEU A 12 -5.23 4.21 -1.68
N GLY A 13 -4.27 4.68 -2.45
CA GLY A 13 -4.36 5.98 -3.07
C GLY A 13 -5.02 5.95 -4.43
N ALA A 14 -5.24 4.75 -4.98
CA ALA A 14 -5.88 4.59 -6.28
C ALA A 14 -6.45 3.19 -6.35
N ASP A 15 -7.29 2.94 -7.33
CA ASP A 15 -7.81 1.60 -7.57
C ASP A 15 -6.67 0.68 -7.95
N GLY A 16 -6.79 -0.59 -7.64
CA GLY A 16 -5.79 -1.57 -8.04
C GLY A 16 -5.65 -1.63 -9.55
N GLU A 17 -4.43 -1.73 -10.02
CA GLU A 17 -4.18 -1.71 -11.45
C GLU A 17 -3.61 -3.03 -11.92
N LYS A 18 -4.37 -3.77 -12.69
CA LYS A 18 -3.98 -5.09 -13.16
C LYS A 18 -3.15 -4.96 -14.42
N LYS A 19 -2.09 -5.73 -14.49
CA LYS A 19 -1.16 -5.70 -15.62
C LYS A 19 -0.73 -7.10 -15.98
N SER A 20 -0.12 -7.23 -17.14
CA SER A 20 0.41 -8.50 -17.58
C SER A 20 1.84 -8.33 -18.06
N THR A 21 2.66 -9.34 -17.86
CA THR A 21 4.02 -9.33 -18.37
C THR A 21 4.01 -9.86 -19.79
N ALA A 22 5.14 -9.71 -20.49
CA ALA A 22 5.28 -10.21 -21.83
C ALA A 22 5.12 -11.73 -21.89
N SER A 23 5.44 -12.42 -20.80
CA SER A 23 5.29 -13.87 -20.75
C SER A 23 3.90 -14.30 -20.31
N GLY A 24 2.99 -13.37 -20.12
CA GLY A 24 1.61 -13.72 -19.81
C GLY A 24 1.27 -13.83 -18.34
N GLN A 25 2.20 -13.47 -17.46
CA GLN A 25 1.89 -13.49 -16.02
C GLN A 25 1.11 -12.26 -15.63
N THR A 26 0.16 -12.44 -14.73
CA THR A 26 -0.71 -11.37 -14.30
C THR A 26 -0.26 -10.86 -12.94
N TYR A 27 -0.26 -9.55 -12.77
CA TYR A 27 0.03 -8.96 -11.48
C TYR A 27 -0.79 -7.68 -11.35
N THR A 28 -0.97 -7.25 -10.11
CA THR A 28 -1.68 -6.00 -9.83
C THR A 28 -0.76 -5.11 -9.01
N VAL A 29 -0.80 -3.82 -9.31
CA VAL A 29 -0.02 -2.83 -8.58
C VAL A 29 -0.94 -2.07 -7.67
N LEU A 30 -0.58 -1.97 -6.40
CA LEU A 30 -1.32 -1.16 -5.44
C LEU A 30 -0.40 -0.08 -4.93
N SER A 31 -0.97 1.06 -4.60
CA SER A 31 -0.24 2.15 -3.99
C SER A 31 -0.86 2.38 -2.62
N VAL A 32 -0.11 2.09 -1.57
CA VAL A 32 -0.61 2.15 -0.21
C VAL A 32 0.07 3.28 0.53
N ALA A 33 -0.71 4.14 1.14
CA ALA A 33 -0.19 5.29 1.87
C ALA A 33 -0.14 5.00 3.35
N THR A 34 0.97 5.31 3.98
CA THR A 34 1.08 5.32 5.43
C THR A 34 1.47 6.72 5.85
N LYS A 35 0.97 7.16 6.99
CA LYS A 35 1.15 8.51 7.40
C LYS A 35 1.75 8.59 8.80
N THR A 36 2.68 9.50 8.98
CA THR A 36 3.29 9.73 10.27
C THR A 36 3.03 11.19 10.63
N SER A 37 2.66 11.44 11.87
CA SER A 37 2.41 12.79 12.34
C SER A 37 3.25 13.05 13.57
N TRP A 38 3.69 14.28 13.72
CA TRP A 38 4.48 14.66 14.90
C TRP A 38 4.30 16.16 15.15
N LYS A 39 4.66 16.57 16.35
CA LYS A 39 4.64 17.97 16.69
C LYS A 39 6.04 18.53 16.55
N ASP A 40 6.18 19.67 15.90
CA ASP A 40 7.50 20.25 15.71
C ASP A 40 7.88 21.10 16.94
N GLY A 41 9.02 21.76 16.88
CA GLY A 41 9.51 22.53 18.00
C GLY A 41 8.68 23.73 18.36
N GLN A 42 7.75 24.12 17.50
CA GLN A 42 6.89 25.25 17.76
C GLN A 42 5.49 24.83 18.12
N GLY A 43 5.28 23.56 18.37
CA GLY A 43 3.96 23.06 18.76
C GLY A 43 3.01 22.85 17.63
N GLU A 44 3.48 22.93 16.38
CA GLU A 44 2.63 22.72 15.23
C GLU A 44 2.67 21.28 14.79
N TRP A 45 1.52 20.75 14.37
CA TRP A 45 1.46 19.39 13.90
C TRP A 45 1.95 19.32 12.46
N GLN A 46 2.84 18.37 12.22
CA GLN A 46 3.37 18.11 10.89
C GLN A 46 3.00 16.68 10.52
N SER A 47 2.95 16.38 9.25
CA SER A 47 2.71 15.02 8.83
C SER A 47 3.49 14.71 7.56
N ASN A 48 3.73 13.43 7.36
CA ASN A 48 4.44 12.96 6.19
C ASN A 48 3.77 11.69 5.70
N THR A 49 3.57 11.58 4.42
CA THR A 49 2.95 10.40 3.82
C THR A 49 3.98 9.65 3.01
N GLU A 50 4.10 8.35 3.27
CA GLU A 50 4.93 7.48 2.48
C GLU A 50 4.04 6.68 1.55
N TRP A 51 4.44 6.57 0.30
CA TRP A 51 3.70 5.79 -0.67
C TRP A 51 4.46 4.51 -0.95
N HIS A 52 3.79 3.39 -0.74
CA HIS A 52 4.42 2.09 -0.91
C HIS A 52 3.86 1.40 -2.14
N ARG A 53 4.75 0.93 -2.99
CA ARG A 53 4.34 0.22 -4.17
C ARG A 53 4.26 -1.26 -3.81
N VAL A 54 3.10 -1.84 -4.00
CA VAL A 54 2.85 -3.23 -3.65
C VAL A 54 2.51 -3.99 -4.92
N ILE A 55 3.18 -5.11 -5.14
CA ILE A 55 2.98 -5.92 -6.33
C ILE A 55 2.35 -7.23 -5.90
N VAL A 56 1.25 -7.58 -6.54
CA VAL A 56 0.49 -8.77 -6.21
C VAL A 56 0.51 -9.69 -7.41
N TRP A 57 1.18 -10.82 -7.30
CA TRP A 57 1.35 -11.76 -8.40
C TRP A 57 0.37 -12.91 -8.31
N GLY A 58 0.03 -13.48 -9.45
CA GLY A 58 -0.81 -14.66 -9.52
C GLY A 58 -2.21 -14.31 -9.99
N ASP A 59 -2.82 -15.18 -10.80
CA ASP A 59 -4.08 -14.87 -11.43
C ASP A 59 -5.19 -14.53 -10.45
N GLN A 60 -5.42 -15.38 -9.47
CA GLN A 60 -6.51 -15.13 -8.55
C GLN A 60 -6.19 -14.01 -7.56
N PHE A 61 -4.97 -13.98 -7.08
CA PHE A 61 -4.56 -12.98 -6.11
C PHE A 61 -4.56 -11.59 -6.78
N ALA A 62 -4.03 -11.51 -8.00
CA ALA A 62 -4.00 -10.23 -8.72
C ALA A 62 -5.41 -9.76 -9.03
N GLU A 63 -6.31 -10.68 -9.33
CA GLU A 63 -7.69 -10.33 -9.61
C GLU A 63 -8.36 -9.78 -8.36
N TYR A 64 -8.12 -10.39 -7.22
CA TYR A 64 -8.66 -9.91 -5.97
C TYR A 64 -8.14 -8.49 -5.71
N ALA A 65 -6.84 -8.28 -5.88
CA ALA A 65 -6.24 -6.98 -5.61
C ALA A 65 -6.73 -5.92 -6.59
N ALA A 66 -7.00 -6.32 -7.83
CA ALA A 66 -7.49 -5.37 -8.83
C ALA A 66 -8.88 -4.86 -8.48
N GLY A 67 -9.60 -5.59 -7.65
CA GLY A 67 -10.92 -5.15 -7.22
C GLY A 67 -10.90 -4.18 -6.05
N LEU A 68 -9.72 -3.94 -5.47
CA LEU A 68 -9.63 -3.01 -4.36
C LEU A 68 -9.67 -1.58 -4.89
N LYS A 69 -10.41 -0.73 -4.21
CA LYS A 69 -10.65 0.61 -4.70
C LYS A 69 -9.91 1.65 -3.89
N LYS A 70 -9.73 2.82 -4.48
CA LYS A 70 -9.14 3.94 -3.80
C LYS A 70 -9.82 4.14 -2.46
N GLY A 71 -9.05 4.37 -1.43
CA GLY A 71 -9.57 4.56 -0.09
C GLY A 71 -9.70 3.31 0.73
N ALA A 72 -9.51 2.13 0.14
CA ALA A 72 -9.62 0.89 0.90
C ALA A 72 -8.54 0.83 1.97
N HIS A 73 -8.90 0.34 3.15
CA HIS A 73 -7.97 0.20 4.26
C HIS A 73 -7.48 -1.24 4.25
N VAL A 74 -6.19 -1.44 4.13
CA VAL A 74 -5.63 -2.77 3.96
C VAL A 74 -4.42 -3.01 4.84
N LEU A 75 -4.19 -4.28 5.15
CA LEU A 75 -2.96 -4.74 5.76
C LEU A 75 -2.30 -5.66 4.76
N VAL A 76 -1.11 -5.30 4.31
CA VAL A 76 -0.37 -6.08 3.34
C VAL A 76 0.84 -6.68 4.03
N GLU A 77 1.07 -7.97 3.83
CA GLU A 77 2.27 -8.60 4.33
C GLU A 77 3.00 -9.26 3.20
N GLY A 78 4.30 -9.16 3.19
CA GLY A 78 5.11 -9.75 2.15
C GLY A 78 6.57 -9.51 2.40
N GLY A 79 7.33 -9.34 1.34
CA GLY A 79 8.76 -9.12 1.42
C GLY A 79 9.18 -7.91 0.64
N LEU A 80 10.31 -7.37 0.98
CA LEU A 80 10.87 -6.24 0.26
C LEU A 80 11.64 -6.75 -0.94
N ARG A 81 11.35 -6.20 -2.11
CA ARG A 81 12.03 -6.56 -3.33
C ARG A 81 12.58 -5.31 -3.97
N SER A 82 13.68 -5.44 -4.67
CA SER A 82 14.21 -4.32 -5.43
C SER A 82 14.45 -4.77 -6.85
N ARG A 83 14.38 -3.85 -7.78
CA ARG A 83 14.72 -4.14 -9.16
C ARG A 83 15.33 -2.91 -9.76
N GLU A 84 16.09 -3.12 -10.81
CA GLU A 84 16.73 -2.03 -11.51
C GLU A 84 16.12 -1.86 -12.87
N TYR A 85 16.06 -0.66 -13.35
CA TYR A 85 15.68 -0.40 -14.71
C TYR A 85 16.50 0.78 -15.22
N GLN A 86 16.59 0.90 -16.53
CA GLN A 86 17.34 2.00 -17.13
C GLN A 86 16.38 2.95 -17.80
N LYS A 87 16.64 4.24 -17.62
CA LYS A 87 15.87 5.25 -18.28
C LYS A 87 16.83 6.34 -18.69
N ASP A 88 16.87 6.66 -19.97
CA ASP A 88 17.77 7.66 -20.51
C ASP A 88 19.21 7.40 -20.14
N GLY A 89 19.60 6.13 -20.18
CA GLY A 89 20.96 5.74 -19.90
C GLY A 89 21.34 5.72 -18.43
N VAL A 90 20.40 6.03 -17.54
CA VAL A 90 20.66 6.07 -16.12
C VAL A 90 20.00 4.89 -15.45
N LYS A 91 20.73 4.23 -14.56
CA LYS A 91 20.16 3.11 -13.82
C LYS A 91 19.40 3.60 -12.63
N HIS A 92 18.20 3.06 -12.47
CA HIS A 92 17.37 3.39 -11.33
C HIS A 92 17.04 2.12 -10.57
N ARG A 93 16.97 2.22 -9.25
CA ARG A 93 16.58 1.09 -8.42
C ARG A 93 15.31 1.46 -7.69
N VAL A 94 14.31 0.59 -7.76
CA VAL A 94 13.07 0.83 -7.04
C VAL A 94 12.86 -0.31 -6.06
N PHE A 95 12.20 0.00 -4.94
CA PHE A 95 11.87 -0.97 -3.92
C PHE A 95 10.36 -1.14 -3.88
N GLU A 96 9.94 -2.38 -3.71
CA GLU A 96 8.53 -2.71 -3.73
C GLU A 96 8.25 -3.77 -2.70
N CYS A 97 7.02 -3.88 -2.28
CA CYS A 97 6.60 -4.97 -1.45
C CYS A 97 5.98 -6.03 -2.35
N LYS A 98 6.51 -7.25 -2.32
CA LYS A 98 5.89 -8.34 -3.03
C LYS A 98 4.92 -8.96 -2.04
N ALA A 99 3.63 -8.81 -2.27
CA ALA A 99 2.62 -9.21 -1.30
C ALA A 99 2.46 -10.72 -1.24
N ASP A 100 2.37 -11.24 -0.03
CA ASP A 100 2.03 -12.63 0.20
C ASP A 100 0.59 -12.71 0.68
N SER A 101 0.11 -11.70 1.37
CA SER A 101 -1.28 -11.68 1.80
C SER A 101 -1.77 -10.25 1.92
N ILE A 102 -3.05 -10.05 1.73
CA ILE A 102 -3.71 -8.77 1.87
C ILE A 102 -5.00 -8.99 2.62
N LEU A 103 -5.17 -8.22 3.69
CA LEU A 103 -6.39 -8.27 4.45
C LEU A 103 -7.09 -6.92 4.33
N LYS A 104 -8.32 -6.93 3.88
CA LYS A 104 -9.09 -5.69 3.78
C LYS A 104 -9.72 -5.44 5.13
N LEU A 105 -9.46 -4.26 5.67
CA LEU A 105 -9.88 -3.93 7.03
C LEU A 105 -11.17 -3.15 7.09
N ASP A 106 -11.66 -2.64 5.94
CA ASP A 106 -12.91 -1.91 5.91
C ASP A 106 -14.07 -2.82 6.19
N ARG A 107 -15.14 -2.30 6.78
CA ARG A 107 -16.33 -3.05 6.95
C ARG A 107 -17.18 -2.82 5.77
N SER A 108 -17.21 -3.73 4.87
CA SER A 108 -17.84 -3.50 3.59
C SER A 108 -19.33 -3.28 3.69
N GLU A 109 -20.00 -3.85 4.67
CA GLU A 109 -21.39 -3.65 4.76
C GLU A 109 -21.81 -2.51 5.60
N ARG A 110 -20.95 -1.86 6.25
CA ARG A 110 -21.28 -0.84 7.14
C ARG A 110 -21.42 0.43 6.47
N GLU A 111 -22.33 1.18 6.91
CA GLU A 111 -22.46 2.50 6.49
C GLU A 111 -21.27 3.25 6.93
N PRO A 112 -20.78 4.21 6.25
CA PRO A 112 -19.65 5.00 6.72
C PRO A 112 -20.05 5.73 7.95
N GLU A 113 -19.13 5.90 8.86
CA GLU A 113 -19.38 6.61 10.07
C GLU A 113 -19.68 8.01 9.74
N PRO A 114 -20.65 8.56 10.33
CA PRO A 114 -20.97 9.94 10.05
C PRO A 114 -19.86 10.83 10.38
N ASP A 115 -19.15 10.57 11.30
CA ASP A 115 -18.13 11.33 11.61
C ASP A 115 -17.00 10.78 11.44
N GLY A 116 -16.99 10.25 10.98
CA GLY A 116 -15.96 9.62 10.75
C GLY A 116 -14.93 9.86 11.40
N GLU A 117 -15.01 10.15 11.80
CA GLU A 117 -14.24 10.16 12.24
C GLU A 117 -13.49 9.87 12.37
N PRO A 118 -13.39 10.18 12.28
CA PRO A 118 -12.65 9.95 12.11
C PRO A 118 -11.85 9.39 12.48
N VAL A 119 -12.11 9.03 12.56
CA VAL A 119 -11.49 8.52 12.98
C VAL A 119 -10.61 8.31 12.75
N SER A 120 -10.69 8.35 12.58
CA SER A 120 -9.86 8.14 12.40
C SER A 120 -9.11 8.75 12.84
N LYS A 121 -9.24 9.25 13.22
CA LYS A 121 -8.51 9.79 13.58
C LYS A 121 -7.91 9.42 14.48
N ASP A 122 -8.15 8.95 14.98
CA ASP A 122 -7.55 8.50 15.79
C ASP A 122 -6.82 7.75 15.60
N VAL A 123 -7.11 7.47 15.24
CA VAL A 123 -6.47 6.73 15.04
C VAL A 123 -5.41 7.03 14.48
N GLU A 124 -5.35 7.45 14.01
CA GLU A 124 -4.41 7.67 13.45
C GLU A 124 -3.48 8.25 14.07
N VAL A 125 -3.47 8.33 14.79
CA VAL A 125 -2.60 8.86 15.36
C VAL A 125 -1.70 8.35 15.70
N PRO A 126 -1.20 8.36 15.57
CA PRO A 126 -0.34 7.84 15.69
C PRO A 126 0.69 7.90 16.09
N ARG A 127 1.10 7.64 16.16
CA ARG A 127 2.04 7.64 16.50
C ARG A 127 2.77 7.24 16.45
#